data_f2c2c1bc5a5b829a0b0bcdad0c571158
#
_entry.id   f2c2c1bc5a5b829a0b0bcdad0c571158
#
_cell.length_a   1.000
_cell.length_b   1.000
_cell.length_c   1.000
_cell.angle_alpha   90.00
_cell.angle_beta   90.00
_cell.angle_gamma   90.00
#
_symmetry.space_group_name_H-M   'P 1'
#
loop_
_entity.id
_entity.type
_entity.pdbx_description
1 polymer ?
#
loop_
_entity_poly.entity_id
_entity_poly.type
_entity_poly.pdbx_seq_one_letter_code
_entity_poly.pdbx_strand_id
1 'polypeptide(L)'
;VAYILDEPSIGLHQRDNDKLLATLKHLRDLGNTLIVVEHDEDTMFAADQGIDIGPGAGEHGGELVAQGTAQEIMKVERSITGAYLSGKIKIPVPEVRRKPSGFLKVIGAQENNLKNIDVEIPLGIFTCVTGVSGSGKSSLVNQILYKRLAKELNRAKTKPGLHKDIEGFDQLDKIIAIDQSPIGRTPRSNPATYTGVFDQIRDLFAMTKDAKAKGYNKGRFSFNKKGG
;
A
#
# COMPACT_ATOMS: atom_id res chain seq x y z
N VAL A 1 25.26 16.30 9.26
CA VAL A 1 24.78 15.61 8.03
C VAL A 1 23.28 15.82 7.91
N ALA A 2 22.74 15.85 6.68
CA ALA A 2 21.29 15.86 6.43
C ALA A 2 20.87 14.45 5.97
N TYR A 3 19.83 13.92 6.60
CA TYR A 3 19.18 12.66 6.23
C TYR A 3 17.80 12.99 5.63
N ILE A 4 17.48 12.38 4.50
CA ILE A 4 16.17 12.47 3.86
C ILE A 4 15.61 11.06 3.81
N LEU A 5 14.43 10.85 4.43
CA LEU A 5 13.76 9.58 4.52
C LEU A 5 12.34 9.72 3.96
N ASP A 6 11.94 8.77 3.14
CA ASP A 6 10.62 8.72 2.52
C ASP A 6 9.86 7.52 3.10
N GLU A 7 8.78 7.81 3.85
CA GLU A 7 7.90 6.84 4.52
C GLU A 7 8.65 5.72 5.29
N PRO A 8 9.59 6.04 6.19
CA PRO A 8 10.41 5.02 6.86
C PRO A 8 9.60 4.12 7.82
N SER A 9 8.40 4.53 8.24
CA SER A 9 7.51 3.75 9.10
C SER A 9 6.68 2.70 8.35
N ILE A 10 6.71 2.70 7.00
CA ILE A 10 5.82 1.85 6.19
C ILE A 10 5.94 0.36 6.55
N GLY A 11 4.80 -0.27 6.85
CA GLY A 11 4.74 -1.69 7.21
C GLY A 11 5.24 -2.04 8.61
N LEU A 12 5.65 -1.05 9.42
CA LEU A 12 6.04 -1.29 10.80
C LEU A 12 4.81 -1.44 11.71
N HIS A 13 4.95 -2.27 12.73
CA HIS A 13 4.03 -2.31 13.86
C HIS A 13 4.32 -1.13 14.79
N GLN A 14 3.30 -0.64 15.54
CA GLN A 14 3.43 0.48 16.49
C GLN A 14 4.68 0.37 17.39
N ARG A 15 4.92 -0.81 17.97
CA ARG A 15 6.10 -1.07 18.81
C ARG A 15 7.44 -0.87 18.09
N ASP A 16 7.47 -1.17 16.79
CA ASP A 16 8.69 -1.03 16.00
C ASP A 16 8.86 0.43 15.54
N ASN A 17 7.74 1.15 15.33
CA ASN A 17 7.73 2.57 15.06
C ASN A 17 8.30 3.39 16.23
N ASP A 18 7.99 3.03 17.47
CA ASP A 18 8.60 3.65 18.66
C ASP A 18 10.14 3.58 18.65
N LYS A 19 10.69 2.44 18.22
CA LYS A 19 12.16 2.28 18.09
C LYS A 19 12.74 3.13 16.96
N LEU A 20 12.03 3.21 15.84
CA LEU A 20 12.40 4.08 14.73
C LEU A 20 12.45 5.54 15.20
N LEU A 21 11.40 6.02 15.84
CA LEU A 21 11.32 7.38 16.39
C LEU A 21 12.44 7.67 17.39
N ALA A 22 12.74 6.74 18.28
CA ALA A 22 13.86 6.88 19.23
C ALA A 22 15.20 7.02 18.48
N THR A 23 15.40 6.25 17.41
CA THR A 23 16.61 6.32 16.57
C THR A 23 16.70 7.65 15.83
N LEU A 24 15.61 8.12 15.25
CA LEU A 24 15.55 9.41 14.56
C LEU A 24 15.85 10.57 15.51
N LYS A 25 15.24 10.59 16.69
CA LYS A 25 15.53 11.58 17.73
C LYS A 25 17.00 11.56 18.15
N HIS A 26 17.57 10.38 18.33
CA HIS A 26 18.99 10.24 18.67
C HIS A 26 19.91 10.82 17.57
N LEU A 27 19.61 10.53 16.29
CA LEU A 27 20.37 11.11 15.17
C LEU A 27 20.27 12.63 15.13
N ARG A 28 19.10 13.21 15.40
CA ARG A 28 18.91 14.65 15.54
C ARG A 28 19.77 15.23 16.67
N ASP A 29 19.73 14.59 17.84
CA ASP A 29 20.43 15.05 19.04
C ASP A 29 21.96 15.01 18.88
N LEU A 30 22.48 14.21 17.95
CA LEU A 30 23.87 14.23 17.50
C LEU A 30 24.22 15.43 16.58
N GLY A 31 23.30 16.38 16.37
CA GLY A 31 23.52 17.56 15.54
C GLY A 31 23.25 17.36 14.06
N ASN A 32 22.51 16.31 13.67
CA ASN A 32 22.10 16.10 12.29
C ASN A 32 20.75 16.76 12.00
N THR A 33 20.52 17.04 10.72
CA THR A 33 19.22 17.47 10.19
C THR A 33 18.51 16.26 9.61
N LEU A 34 17.24 16.07 9.98
CA LEU A 34 16.38 15.00 9.44
C LEU A 34 15.19 15.62 8.74
N ILE A 35 14.95 15.20 7.52
CA ILE A 35 13.77 15.53 6.72
C ILE A 35 13.07 14.22 6.44
N VAL A 36 11.83 14.08 6.90
CA VAL A 36 11.08 12.83 6.82
C VAL A 36 9.74 13.09 6.15
N VAL A 37 9.42 12.37 5.10
CA VAL A 37 8.07 12.31 4.54
C VAL A 37 7.32 11.23 5.27
N GLU A 38 6.23 11.58 5.94
CA GLU A 38 5.49 10.64 6.79
C GLU A 38 3.99 10.94 6.84
N HIS A 39 3.23 9.88 7.14
CA HIS A 39 1.78 9.92 7.31
C HIS A 39 1.36 9.41 8.70
N ASP A 40 2.30 8.89 9.47
CA ASP A 40 2.08 8.39 10.83
C ASP A 40 1.91 9.54 11.83
N GLU A 41 0.84 9.49 12.60
CA GLU A 41 0.48 10.54 13.57
C GLU A 41 1.53 10.71 14.66
N ASP A 42 2.08 9.61 15.19
CA ASP A 42 3.09 9.65 16.25
C ASP A 42 4.39 10.30 15.76
N THR A 43 4.77 10.04 14.51
CA THR A 43 5.93 10.67 13.87
C THR A 43 5.71 12.17 13.69
N MET A 44 4.52 12.60 13.26
CA MET A 44 4.18 14.02 13.13
C MET A 44 4.23 14.76 14.46
N PHE A 45 3.72 14.15 15.54
CA PHE A 45 3.80 14.74 16.89
C PHE A 45 5.22 14.73 17.47
N ALA A 46 6.06 13.78 17.05
CA ALA A 46 7.43 13.69 17.49
C ALA A 46 8.40 14.65 16.80
N ALA A 47 8.00 15.21 15.65
CA ALA A 47 8.80 16.15 14.88
C ALA A 47 8.84 17.54 15.55
N ASP A 48 9.98 18.20 15.46
CA ASP A 48 10.13 19.59 15.95
C ASP A 48 9.42 20.58 15.03
N GLN A 49 9.30 20.28 13.74
CA GLN A 49 8.72 21.13 12.70
C GLN A 49 7.99 20.28 11.67
N GLY A 50 6.78 20.64 11.33
CA GLY A 50 6.01 20.08 10.24
C GLY A 50 5.87 21.06 9.07
N ILE A 51 5.81 20.52 7.87
CA ILE A 51 5.53 21.25 6.62
C ILE A 51 4.39 20.50 5.95
N ASP A 52 3.23 21.13 5.87
CA ASP A 52 2.00 20.55 5.29
C ASP A 52 1.79 21.08 3.88
N ILE A 53 1.84 20.18 2.91
CA ILE A 53 1.69 20.46 1.48
C ILE A 53 0.32 19.96 1.02
N GLY A 54 -0.41 20.82 0.30
CA GLY A 54 -1.75 20.51 -0.19
C GLY A 54 -2.31 21.61 -1.08
N PRO A 55 -3.63 21.92 -0.99
CA PRO A 55 -4.65 21.19 -0.20
C PRO A 55 -5.10 19.86 -0.82
N GLY A 56 -4.88 19.65 -2.11
CA GLY A 56 -5.26 18.45 -2.84
C GLY A 56 -4.08 17.71 -3.44
N ALA A 57 -4.34 16.93 -4.48
CA ALA A 57 -3.32 16.18 -5.21
C ALA A 57 -3.22 16.62 -6.68
N GLY A 58 -2.06 16.39 -7.31
CA GLY A 58 -1.80 16.76 -8.69
C GLY A 58 -1.90 18.28 -8.91
N GLU A 59 -2.66 18.71 -9.89
CA GLU A 59 -2.85 20.12 -10.23
C GLU A 59 -3.56 20.94 -9.13
N HIS A 60 -4.22 20.29 -8.19
CA HIS A 60 -4.90 20.91 -7.05
C HIS A 60 -4.06 20.89 -5.76
N GLY A 61 -2.81 20.50 -5.86
CA GLY A 61 -1.83 20.43 -4.76
C GLY A 61 -0.68 21.40 -4.94
N GLY A 62 0.41 21.15 -4.22
CA GLY A 62 1.67 21.86 -4.36
C GLY A 62 1.74 23.22 -3.63
N GLU A 63 0.74 23.55 -2.80
CA GLU A 63 0.77 24.75 -1.97
C GLU A 63 1.32 24.44 -0.58
N LEU A 64 2.04 25.39 0.01
CA LEU A 64 2.33 25.36 1.45
C LEU A 64 1.05 25.73 2.22
N VAL A 65 0.43 24.71 2.84
CA VAL A 65 -0.83 24.89 3.59
C VAL A 65 -0.58 25.36 5.01
N ALA A 66 0.38 24.73 5.68
CA ALA A 66 0.76 25.04 7.04
C ALA A 66 2.25 24.74 7.28
N GLN A 67 2.85 25.44 8.22
CA GLN A 67 4.21 25.18 8.69
C GLN A 67 4.29 25.53 10.18
N GLY A 68 4.94 24.69 10.96
CA GLY A 68 5.10 24.88 12.41
C GLY A 68 5.12 23.55 13.15
N THR A 69 4.97 23.61 14.46
CA THR A 69 4.75 22.41 15.29
C THR A 69 3.43 21.72 14.93
N ALA A 70 3.25 20.48 15.32
CA ALA A 70 1.98 19.78 15.12
C ALA A 70 0.80 20.56 15.71
N GLN A 71 0.99 21.21 16.88
CA GLN A 71 -0.02 22.02 17.56
C GLN A 71 -0.38 23.30 16.77
N GLU A 72 0.55 23.89 16.05
CA GLU A 72 0.30 25.04 15.17
C GLU A 72 -0.43 24.62 13.90
N ILE A 73 -0.03 23.49 13.29
CA ILE A 73 -0.70 22.92 12.11
C ILE A 73 -2.16 22.57 12.43
N MET A 74 -2.46 22.02 13.61
CA MET A 74 -3.82 21.70 14.07
C MET A 74 -4.76 22.92 14.13
N LYS A 75 -4.21 24.15 14.21
CA LYS A 75 -4.99 25.40 14.27
C LYS A 75 -5.28 25.96 12.88
N VAL A 76 -4.61 25.50 11.84
CA VAL A 76 -4.80 25.97 10.48
C VAL A 76 -6.05 25.35 9.86
N GLU A 77 -7.09 26.15 9.66
CA GLU A 77 -8.42 25.66 9.24
C GLU A 77 -8.40 24.94 7.90
N ARG A 78 -7.58 25.37 6.94
CA ARG A 78 -7.45 24.75 5.62
C ARG A 78 -6.56 23.50 5.61
N SER A 79 -5.91 23.15 6.72
CA SER A 79 -5.08 21.96 6.83
C SER A 79 -5.92 20.71 7.10
N ILE A 80 -5.96 19.81 6.11
CA ILE A 80 -6.57 18.49 6.27
C ILE A 80 -5.78 17.67 7.30
N THR A 81 -4.45 17.71 7.23
CA THR A 81 -3.56 17.08 8.22
C THR A 81 -3.86 17.59 9.62
N GLY A 82 -3.97 18.90 9.80
CA GLY A 82 -4.33 19.51 11.09
C GLY A 82 -5.72 19.11 11.58
N ALA A 83 -6.68 18.96 10.67
CA ALA A 83 -8.02 18.50 11.03
C ALA A 83 -8.05 17.05 11.55
N TYR A 84 -7.23 16.15 10.97
CA TYR A 84 -7.06 14.78 11.49
C TYR A 84 -6.29 14.76 12.80
N LEU A 85 -5.13 15.41 12.90
CA LEU A 85 -4.34 15.48 14.14
C LEU A 85 -5.13 16.05 15.32
N SER A 86 -6.02 17.02 15.08
CA SER A 86 -6.88 17.61 16.12
C SER A 86 -8.10 16.78 16.46
N GLY A 87 -8.38 15.71 15.70
CA GLY A 87 -9.57 14.88 15.86
C GLY A 87 -10.87 15.54 15.36
N LYS A 88 -10.81 16.71 14.70
CA LYS A 88 -11.98 17.32 14.05
C LYS A 88 -12.53 16.42 12.95
N ILE A 89 -11.66 15.74 12.23
CA ILE A 89 -11.97 14.70 11.24
C ILE A 89 -11.38 13.40 11.74
N LYS A 90 -12.14 12.32 11.66
CA LYS A 90 -11.69 10.97 12.02
C LYS A 90 -12.41 9.92 11.20
N ILE A 91 -11.77 8.79 11.00
CA ILE A 91 -12.41 7.60 10.43
C ILE A 91 -13.32 7.01 11.52
N PRO A 92 -14.63 6.95 11.31
CA PRO A 92 -15.54 6.47 12.34
C PRO A 92 -15.37 4.98 12.59
N VAL A 93 -15.38 4.57 13.85
CA VAL A 93 -15.46 3.16 14.20
C VAL A 93 -16.93 2.74 14.07
N PRO A 94 -17.25 1.70 13.26
CA PRO A 94 -18.64 1.25 13.11
C PRO A 94 -19.22 0.77 14.43
N GLU A 95 -20.40 1.25 14.77
CA GLU A 95 -21.14 0.79 15.96
C GLU A 95 -21.63 -0.65 15.80
N VAL A 96 -22.05 -1.00 14.57
CA VAL A 96 -22.56 -2.34 14.24
C VAL A 96 -21.56 -3.05 13.30
N ARG A 97 -21.11 -4.23 13.71
CA ARG A 97 -20.23 -5.07 12.90
C ARG A 97 -21.07 -6.01 12.02
N ARG A 98 -20.62 -6.23 10.78
CA ARG A 98 -21.23 -7.22 9.89
C ARG A 98 -21.07 -8.63 10.46
N LYS A 99 -22.08 -9.47 10.26
CA LYS A 99 -21.99 -10.90 10.54
C LYS A 99 -21.31 -11.62 9.38
N PRO A 100 -20.42 -12.59 9.65
CA PRO A 100 -19.83 -13.41 8.59
C PRO A 100 -20.89 -14.21 7.83
N SER A 101 -20.68 -14.41 6.54
CA SER A 101 -21.50 -15.30 5.71
C SER A 101 -21.02 -16.76 5.74
N GLY A 102 -19.81 -17.00 6.20
CA GLY A 102 -19.15 -18.30 6.28
C GLY A 102 -17.74 -18.13 6.85
N PHE A 103 -16.96 -19.21 6.81
CA PHE A 103 -15.60 -19.20 7.33
C PHE A 103 -14.68 -20.00 6.42
N LEU A 104 -13.44 -19.50 6.24
CA LEU A 104 -12.29 -20.29 5.85
C LEU A 104 -11.58 -20.76 7.10
N LYS A 105 -11.15 -22.02 7.14
CA LYS A 105 -10.40 -22.56 8.26
C LYS A 105 -9.05 -23.07 7.79
N VAL A 106 -7.98 -22.43 8.21
CA VAL A 106 -6.60 -22.91 8.03
C VAL A 106 -6.28 -23.83 9.18
N ILE A 107 -5.88 -25.06 8.88
CA ILE A 107 -5.61 -26.09 9.89
C ILE A 107 -4.13 -26.43 9.89
N GLY A 108 -3.55 -26.44 11.08
CA GLY A 108 -2.18 -26.90 11.31
C GLY A 108 -1.12 -26.08 10.58
N ALA A 109 -1.23 -24.77 10.56
CA ALA A 109 -0.26 -23.88 9.93
C ALA A 109 1.09 -23.93 10.64
N GLN A 110 2.17 -24.32 9.91
CA GLN A 110 3.51 -24.57 10.47
C GLN A 110 4.63 -23.89 9.67
N GLU A 111 4.29 -23.09 8.65
CA GLU A 111 5.31 -22.44 7.83
C GLU A 111 6.12 -21.44 8.65
N ASN A 112 7.44 -21.48 8.50
CA ASN A 112 8.42 -20.66 9.22
C ASN A 112 8.25 -20.72 10.74
N ASN A 113 7.83 -19.64 11.39
CA ASN A 113 7.68 -19.54 12.85
C ASN A 113 6.28 -19.87 13.37
N LEU A 114 5.35 -20.30 12.53
CA LEU A 114 4.00 -20.69 12.94
C LEU A 114 4.03 -21.98 13.76
N LYS A 115 3.28 -22.02 14.86
CA LYS A 115 3.34 -23.07 15.88
C LYS A 115 2.22 -24.09 15.75
N ASN A 116 1.97 -24.62 14.53
CA ASN A 116 0.89 -25.57 14.26
C ASN A 116 -0.47 -25.00 14.67
N ILE A 117 -0.75 -23.79 14.22
CA ILE A 117 -1.96 -23.05 14.61
C ILE A 117 -3.13 -23.33 13.66
N ASP A 118 -4.33 -23.31 14.21
CA ASP A 118 -5.58 -23.27 13.47
C ASP A 118 -6.12 -21.85 13.48
N VAL A 119 -6.58 -21.36 12.32
CA VAL A 119 -7.08 -19.98 12.18
C VAL A 119 -8.37 -19.98 11.38
N GLU A 120 -9.43 -19.41 11.94
CA GLU A 120 -10.68 -19.15 11.24
C GLU A 120 -10.69 -17.73 10.68
N ILE A 121 -10.98 -17.60 9.37
CA ILE A 121 -11.07 -16.33 8.67
C ILE A 121 -12.53 -16.17 8.23
N PRO A 122 -13.25 -15.20 8.80
CA PRO A 122 -14.65 -15.01 8.46
C PRO A 122 -14.83 -14.42 7.06
N LEU A 123 -15.81 -14.93 6.32
CA LEU A 123 -16.13 -14.49 4.96
C LEU A 123 -17.20 -13.39 4.94
N GLY A 124 -17.21 -12.59 3.87
CA GLY A 124 -18.17 -11.52 3.65
C GLY A 124 -17.94 -10.28 4.54
N ILE A 125 -16.82 -10.22 5.25
CA ILE A 125 -16.44 -9.09 6.10
C ILE A 125 -15.00 -8.63 5.81
N PHE A 126 -14.65 -7.47 6.33
CA PHE A 126 -13.29 -6.94 6.30
C PHE A 126 -12.50 -7.46 7.51
N THR A 127 -11.45 -8.24 7.25
CA THR A 127 -10.60 -8.85 8.28
C THR A 127 -9.19 -8.28 8.22
N CYS A 128 -8.67 -7.82 9.35
CA CYS A 128 -7.29 -7.39 9.52
C CYS A 128 -6.45 -8.49 10.18
N VAL A 129 -5.26 -8.77 9.63
CA VAL A 129 -4.25 -9.60 10.26
C VAL A 129 -3.14 -8.70 10.79
N THR A 130 -2.98 -8.65 12.11
CA THR A 130 -2.06 -7.74 12.80
C THR A 130 -1.01 -8.49 13.61
N GLY A 131 -0.02 -7.77 14.09
CA GLY A 131 1.05 -8.31 14.95
C GLY A 131 2.40 -7.65 14.64
N VAL A 132 3.35 -7.79 15.54
CA VAL A 132 4.70 -7.22 15.41
C VAL A 132 5.42 -7.73 14.15
N SER A 133 6.44 -7.00 13.71
CA SER A 133 7.27 -7.44 12.58
C SER A 133 7.89 -8.81 12.87
N GLY A 134 7.89 -9.70 11.88
CA GLY A 134 8.38 -11.08 12.06
C GLY A 134 7.46 -12.04 12.82
N SER A 135 6.23 -11.64 13.22
CA SER A 135 5.32 -12.51 13.98
C SER A 135 4.72 -13.69 13.18
N GLY A 136 4.87 -13.72 11.85
CA GLY A 136 4.34 -14.81 11.01
C GLY A 136 3.14 -14.44 10.16
N LYS A 137 2.70 -13.18 10.15
CA LYS A 137 1.55 -12.70 9.32
C LYS A 137 1.70 -13.10 7.85
N SER A 138 2.83 -12.78 7.24
CA SER A 138 3.09 -13.11 5.83
C SER A 138 3.23 -14.62 5.60
N SER A 139 3.71 -15.38 6.59
CA SER A 139 3.73 -16.84 6.51
C SER A 139 2.33 -17.42 6.46
N LEU A 140 1.42 -16.94 7.31
CA LEU A 140 0.03 -17.36 7.31
C LEU A 140 -0.70 -16.91 6.04
N VAL A 141 -0.67 -15.61 5.74
CA VAL A 141 -1.50 -15.01 4.69
C VAL A 141 -0.93 -15.27 3.30
N ASN A 142 0.36 -14.94 3.06
CA ASN A 142 0.94 -15.00 1.72
C ASN A 142 1.47 -16.40 1.37
N GLN A 143 2.16 -17.07 2.31
CA GLN A 143 2.79 -18.36 2.02
C GLN A 143 1.81 -19.53 2.09
N ILE A 144 0.86 -19.52 3.02
CA ILE A 144 -0.12 -20.60 3.17
C ILE A 144 -1.42 -20.24 2.46
N LEU A 145 -2.18 -19.30 3.00
CA LEU A 145 -3.56 -19.01 2.58
C LEU A 145 -3.63 -18.62 1.10
N TYR A 146 -2.92 -17.55 0.70
CA TYR A 146 -2.94 -17.10 -0.68
C TYR A 146 -2.49 -18.18 -1.66
N LYS A 147 -1.35 -18.83 -1.42
CA LYS A 147 -0.84 -19.85 -2.34
C LYS A 147 -1.75 -21.06 -2.45
N ARG A 148 -2.37 -21.50 -1.35
CA ARG A 148 -3.33 -22.61 -1.38
C ARG A 148 -4.58 -22.23 -2.15
N LEU A 149 -5.18 -21.08 -1.86
CA LEU A 149 -6.38 -20.60 -2.56
C LEU A 149 -6.09 -20.30 -4.05
N ALA A 150 -4.95 -19.72 -4.39
CA ALA A 150 -4.56 -19.49 -5.77
C ALA A 150 -4.42 -20.81 -6.55
N LYS A 151 -3.90 -21.86 -5.91
CA LYS A 151 -3.81 -23.19 -6.51
C LYS A 151 -5.20 -23.78 -6.77
N GLU A 152 -6.09 -23.75 -5.79
CA GLU A 152 -7.42 -24.40 -5.88
C GLU A 152 -8.39 -23.58 -6.76
N LEU A 153 -8.46 -22.26 -6.57
CA LEU A 153 -9.47 -21.42 -7.23
C LEU A 153 -8.96 -20.86 -8.57
N ASN A 154 -7.71 -20.41 -8.64
CA ASN A 154 -7.16 -19.78 -9.83
C ASN A 154 -6.31 -20.74 -10.69
N ARG A 155 -6.18 -22.03 -10.31
CA ARG A 155 -5.34 -23.04 -10.98
C ARG A 155 -3.87 -22.61 -11.12
N ALA A 156 -3.38 -21.80 -10.18
CA ALA A 156 -2.00 -21.33 -10.19
C ALA A 156 -1.03 -22.46 -9.81
N LYS A 157 0.13 -22.49 -10.45
CA LYS A 157 1.21 -23.45 -10.14
C LYS A 157 2.03 -22.95 -8.94
N THR A 158 1.38 -22.79 -7.78
CA THR A 158 2.02 -22.34 -6.55
C THR A 158 2.19 -23.50 -5.57
N LYS A 159 3.26 -23.47 -4.77
CA LYS A 159 3.48 -24.42 -3.67
C LYS A 159 3.14 -23.71 -2.37
N PRO A 160 2.02 -24.07 -1.70
CA PRO A 160 1.68 -23.52 -0.39
C PRO A 160 2.72 -23.88 0.67
N GLY A 161 2.87 -23.01 1.66
CA GLY A 161 3.67 -23.27 2.84
C GLY A 161 3.11 -24.42 3.69
N LEU A 162 3.86 -24.87 4.68
CA LEU A 162 3.54 -26.05 5.48
C LEU A 162 2.27 -25.82 6.32
N HIS A 163 1.25 -26.62 6.07
CA HIS A 163 -0.02 -26.69 6.80
C HIS A 163 -0.68 -28.06 6.58
N LYS A 164 -1.69 -28.39 7.37
CA LYS A 164 -2.44 -29.65 7.17
C LYS A 164 -3.48 -29.50 6.07
N ASP A 165 -4.41 -28.55 6.22
CA ASP A 165 -5.48 -28.33 5.24
C ASP A 165 -6.06 -26.90 5.33
N ILE A 166 -6.89 -26.54 4.34
CA ILE A 166 -7.74 -25.35 4.35
C ILE A 166 -9.15 -25.77 3.96
N GLU A 167 -10.11 -25.55 4.85
CA GLU A 167 -11.53 -25.85 4.64
C GLU A 167 -12.32 -24.60 4.26
N GLY A 168 -13.45 -24.76 3.59
CA GLY A 168 -14.41 -23.70 3.27
C GLY A 168 -14.05 -22.83 2.08
N PHE A 169 -13.02 -23.17 1.30
CA PHE A 169 -12.63 -22.42 0.11
C PHE A 169 -13.61 -22.58 -1.07
N ASP A 170 -14.46 -23.61 -1.06
CA ASP A 170 -15.57 -23.83 -1.99
C ASP A 170 -16.63 -22.70 -1.94
N GLN A 171 -16.64 -21.90 -0.89
CA GLN A 171 -17.47 -20.70 -0.75
C GLN A 171 -16.92 -19.50 -1.52
N LEU A 172 -15.77 -19.62 -2.19
CA LEU A 172 -15.09 -18.54 -2.92
C LEU A 172 -14.94 -18.89 -4.39
N ASP A 173 -15.18 -17.91 -5.27
CA ASP A 173 -15.01 -18.08 -6.72
C ASP A 173 -13.55 -17.92 -7.16
N LYS A 174 -12.82 -17.00 -6.57
CA LYS A 174 -11.43 -16.68 -6.90
C LYS A 174 -10.72 -15.95 -5.77
N ILE A 175 -9.39 -15.89 -5.83
CA ILE A 175 -8.58 -15.04 -4.97
C ILE A 175 -7.80 -14.03 -5.80
N ILE A 176 -7.71 -12.80 -5.31
CA ILE A 176 -6.91 -11.72 -5.90
C ILE A 176 -5.93 -11.25 -4.83
N ALA A 177 -4.64 -11.23 -5.15
CA ALA A 177 -3.63 -10.63 -4.31
C ALA A 177 -3.26 -9.24 -4.85
N ILE A 178 -3.21 -8.27 -3.96
CA ILE A 178 -2.74 -6.92 -4.25
C ILE A 178 -1.58 -6.67 -3.30
N ASP A 179 -0.44 -6.28 -3.84
CA ASP A 179 0.75 -5.97 -3.07
C ASP A 179 1.30 -4.58 -3.48
N GLN A 180 2.36 -4.15 -2.81
CA GLN A 180 3.04 -2.88 -3.06
C GLN A 180 4.20 -3.01 -4.06
N SER A 181 4.27 -4.13 -4.80
CA SER A 181 5.31 -4.33 -5.80
C SER A 181 5.17 -3.29 -6.92
N PRO A 182 6.28 -2.67 -7.37
CA PRO A 182 6.22 -1.70 -8.46
C PRO A 182 5.73 -2.36 -9.74
N ILE A 183 4.96 -1.61 -10.56
CA ILE A 183 4.46 -2.02 -11.88
C ILE A 183 5.64 -2.09 -12.87
N GLY A 184 6.55 -3.03 -12.65
CA GLY A 184 7.77 -3.19 -13.42
C GLY A 184 8.96 -2.39 -12.86
N ARG A 185 10.16 -2.72 -13.36
CA ARG A 185 11.44 -2.22 -12.83
C ARG A 185 12.13 -1.21 -13.73
N THR A 186 11.45 -0.70 -14.75
CA THR A 186 12.03 0.23 -15.71
C THR A 186 11.27 1.55 -15.73
N PRO A 187 11.93 2.68 -16.10
CA PRO A 187 11.26 3.96 -16.31
C PRO A 187 10.13 3.93 -17.34
N ARG A 188 10.07 2.87 -18.15
CA ARG A 188 9.05 2.64 -19.17
C ARG A 188 7.83 1.90 -18.66
N SER A 189 7.85 1.43 -17.43
CA SER A 189 6.71 0.77 -16.79
C SER A 189 5.71 1.79 -16.28
N ASN A 190 4.47 1.72 -16.79
CA ASN A 190 3.39 2.59 -16.39
C ASN A 190 2.07 1.82 -16.36
N PRO A 191 1.04 2.29 -15.65
CA PRO A 191 -0.25 1.61 -15.52
C PRO A 191 -0.92 1.28 -16.85
N ALA A 192 -0.88 2.18 -17.84
CA ALA A 192 -1.53 1.98 -19.12
C ALA A 192 -0.89 0.84 -19.93
N THR A 193 0.44 0.69 -19.86
CA THR A 193 1.16 -0.43 -20.47
C THR A 193 0.90 -1.73 -19.72
N TYR A 194 0.90 -1.69 -18.38
CA TYR A 194 0.67 -2.86 -17.55
C TYR A 194 -0.73 -3.46 -17.75
N THR A 195 -1.75 -2.63 -17.86
CA THR A 195 -3.14 -3.05 -18.10
C THR A 195 -3.44 -3.38 -19.57
N GLY A 196 -2.50 -3.12 -20.48
CA GLY A 196 -2.68 -3.32 -21.93
C GLY A 196 -3.52 -2.24 -22.63
N VAL A 197 -4.05 -1.28 -21.90
CA VAL A 197 -4.89 -0.18 -22.44
C VAL A 197 -4.09 0.70 -23.42
N PHE A 198 -2.79 0.82 -23.22
CA PHE A 198 -1.94 1.64 -24.09
C PHE A 198 -1.87 1.12 -25.54
N ASP A 199 -2.01 -0.19 -25.75
CA ASP A 199 -2.08 -0.76 -27.09
C ASP A 199 -3.34 -0.29 -27.84
N GLN A 200 -4.49 -0.25 -27.17
CA GLN A 200 -5.75 0.26 -27.73
C GLN A 200 -5.66 1.76 -28.04
N ILE A 201 -5.04 2.53 -27.17
CA ILE A 201 -4.79 3.97 -27.38
C ILE A 201 -3.94 4.18 -28.63
N ARG A 202 -2.85 3.43 -28.80
CA ARG A 202 -1.98 3.53 -29.99
C ARG A 202 -2.71 3.14 -31.28
N ASP A 203 -3.54 2.12 -31.25
CA ASP A 203 -4.37 1.73 -32.39
C ASP A 203 -5.34 2.84 -32.75
N LEU A 204 -6.00 3.46 -31.77
CA LEU A 204 -6.90 4.58 -31.98
C LEU A 204 -6.19 5.78 -32.63
N PHE A 205 -5.01 6.18 -32.12
CA PHE A 205 -4.22 7.25 -32.69
C PHE A 205 -3.78 6.96 -34.12
N ALA A 206 -3.40 5.71 -34.43
CA ALA A 206 -3.04 5.30 -35.79
C ALA A 206 -4.22 5.36 -36.78
N MET A 207 -5.46 5.29 -36.30
CA MET A 207 -6.68 5.41 -37.12
C MET A 207 -7.08 6.86 -37.41
N THR A 208 -6.48 7.85 -36.77
CA THR A 208 -6.82 9.26 -37.01
C THR A 208 -6.51 9.68 -38.46
N LYS A 209 -7.25 10.67 -38.99
CA LYS A 209 -7.05 11.20 -40.36
C LYS A 209 -5.61 11.66 -40.58
N ASP A 210 -5.04 12.37 -39.61
CA ASP A 210 -3.69 12.92 -39.68
C ASP A 210 -2.62 11.82 -39.69
N ALA A 211 -2.80 10.78 -38.86
CA ALA A 211 -1.89 9.65 -38.86
C ALA A 211 -1.90 8.90 -40.19
N LYS A 212 -3.09 8.66 -40.75
CA LYS A 212 -3.26 8.02 -42.06
C LYS A 212 -2.64 8.85 -43.19
N ALA A 213 -2.88 10.15 -43.19
CA ALA A 213 -2.32 11.07 -44.18
C ALA A 213 -0.77 11.08 -44.16
N LYS A 214 -0.16 10.90 -42.98
CA LYS A 214 1.29 10.85 -42.78
C LYS A 214 1.87 9.43 -42.83
N GLY A 215 1.07 8.40 -43.08
CA GLY A 215 1.52 7.00 -43.11
C GLY A 215 1.99 6.47 -41.75
N TYR A 216 1.51 7.03 -40.64
CA TYR A 216 1.90 6.61 -39.31
C TYR A 216 1.13 5.35 -38.89
N ASN A 217 1.86 4.35 -38.44
CA ASN A 217 1.31 3.17 -37.82
C ASN A 217 1.40 3.26 -36.28
N LYS A 218 0.85 2.29 -35.56
CA LYS A 218 0.86 2.26 -34.10
C LYS A 218 2.23 2.32 -33.45
N GLY A 219 3.30 1.96 -34.17
CA GLY A 219 4.66 2.08 -33.69
C GLY A 219 5.12 3.52 -33.50
N ARG A 220 4.53 4.47 -34.27
CA ARG A 220 4.82 5.90 -34.17
C ARG A 220 4.34 6.51 -32.84
N PHE A 221 3.34 5.92 -32.23
CA PHE A 221 2.74 6.35 -30.98
C PHE A 221 3.29 5.56 -29.77
N SER A 222 4.50 5.02 -29.89
CA SER A 222 5.16 4.23 -28.84
C SER A 222 6.35 4.99 -28.27
N PHE A 223 6.33 5.26 -26.95
CA PHE A 223 7.49 5.83 -26.24
C PHE A 223 8.68 4.84 -26.11
N ASN A 224 8.53 3.59 -26.55
CA ASN A 224 9.56 2.55 -26.50
C ASN A 224 10.33 2.35 -27.82
N LYS A 225 9.93 3.00 -28.90
CA LYS A 225 10.58 2.91 -30.20
C LYS A 225 11.23 4.23 -30.60
N LYS A 226 12.38 4.16 -31.25
CA LYS A 226 13.03 5.34 -31.84
C LYS A 226 12.10 5.96 -32.88
N GLY A 227 11.79 7.24 -32.74
CA GLY A 227 10.87 7.96 -33.60
C GLY A 227 9.39 7.75 -33.29
N GLY A 228 9.06 7.17 -32.13
CA GLY A 228 7.71 7.10 -31.56
C GLY A 228 7.45 8.23 -30.60
#